data_5fc4db979cc2d50ea7c170bb28d6271d
#
_entry.id   5fc4db979cc2d50ea7c170bb28d6271d
#
_cell.length_a   1.000
_cell.length_b   1.000
_cell.length_c   1.000
_cell.angle_alpha   90.00
_cell.angle_beta   90.00
_cell.angle_gamma   90.00
#
_symmetry.space_group_name_H-M   'P 1'
#
loop_
_entity.id
_entity.type
_entity.pdbx_description
1 polymer ?
#
loop_
_entity_poly.entity_id
_entity_poly.type
_entity_poly.pdbx_seq_one_letter_code
_entity_poly.pdbx_strand_id
1 'polypeptide(L)'
;MPQENHKTDEKGRRTPTIHNQACNGDIAPVVLMPGDPVRAEYIACRYLDGARLVSNVRRICAYTGSYRGKPVSVMASGMGAGSMGIYSHELYDCYGVEQIIRVGSAGGLSPQLSLGDVVIGLASSTDSGYADHLKLPGTLAPCADFGLINRTVAAARELSVPVKVGMLFSGAAFHYGQDVFEAWRDIGALAVEMESAALYTNAARLGKKAVALCTISDMIFTEEHLSPEEREVSFGNMIRMALEAAVSQEIDGRV
;
A
#
# COMPACT_ATOMS: atom_id res chain seq x y z
N MET A 1 3.54 -36.32 -5.15
CA MET A 1 3.09 -34.92 -5.04
C MET A 1 1.88 -34.78 -5.95
N PRO A 2 0.70 -34.31 -5.50
CA PRO A 2 -0.43 -34.08 -6.35
C PRO A 2 -0.03 -33.03 -7.39
N GLN A 3 -0.35 -33.26 -8.66
CA GLN A 3 -0.21 -32.27 -9.73
C GLN A 3 -1.17 -31.12 -9.40
N GLU A 4 -0.62 -30.00 -8.92
CA GLU A 4 -1.36 -28.77 -8.71
C GLU A 4 -1.90 -28.33 -10.07
N ASN A 5 -3.23 -28.17 -10.13
CA ASN A 5 -3.95 -27.66 -11.29
C ASN A 5 -3.56 -26.19 -11.56
N HIS A 6 -2.45 -25.97 -12.23
CA HIS A 6 -2.10 -24.65 -12.74
C HIS A 6 -3.14 -24.26 -13.80
N LYS A 7 -4.10 -23.43 -13.42
CA LYS A 7 -5.01 -22.80 -14.39
C LYS A 7 -4.29 -21.64 -15.05
N THR A 8 -4.20 -21.68 -16.35
CA THR A 8 -3.73 -20.58 -17.18
C THR A 8 -4.93 -19.75 -17.59
N ASP A 9 -4.90 -18.43 -17.38
CA ASP A 9 -5.93 -17.54 -17.88
C ASP A 9 -5.84 -17.36 -19.40
N GLU A 10 -6.81 -16.62 -19.98
CA GLU A 10 -6.86 -16.34 -21.42
C GLU A 10 -5.60 -15.61 -21.96
N LYS A 11 -4.82 -14.99 -21.09
CA LYS A 11 -3.54 -14.31 -21.41
C LYS A 11 -2.31 -15.19 -21.16
N GLY A 12 -2.48 -16.48 -20.86
CA GLY A 12 -1.40 -17.43 -20.61
C GLY A 12 -0.73 -17.29 -19.22
N ARG A 13 -1.32 -16.53 -18.30
CA ARG A 13 -0.78 -16.31 -16.96
C ARG A 13 -1.14 -17.44 -16.02
N ARG A 14 -0.20 -17.88 -15.19
CA ARG A 14 -0.38 -19.06 -14.33
C ARG A 14 -0.55 -18.64 -12.87
N THR A 15 -1.58 -19.20 -12.23
CA THR A 15 -1.74 -19.21 -10.77
C THR A 15 -1.83 -20.66 -10.28
N PRO A 16 -1.28 -20.98 -9.11
CA PRO A 16 -0.49 -20.14 -8.20
C PRO A 16 0.82 -19.62 -8.80
N THR A 17 1.32 -18.48 -8.28
CA THR A 17 2.66 -17.97 -8.62
C THR A 17 3.72 -18.50 -7.65
N ILE A 18 5.01 -18.14 -7.87
CA ILE A 18 6.10 -18.58 -7.00
C ILE A 18 5.98 -17.98 -5.60
N HIS A 19 5.40 -16.77 -5.49
CA HIS A 19 5.35 -16.04 -4.24
C HIS A 19 3.94 -15.98 -3.62
N ASN A 20 2.91 -16.51 -4.31
CA ASN A 20 1.54 -16.52 -3.84
C ASN A 20 0.82 -17.80 -4.27
N GLN A 21 0.40 -18.61 -3.27
CA GLN A 21 -0.24 -19.90 -3.52
C GLN A 21 -1.76 -19.81 -3.76
N ALA A 22 -2.34 -18.61 -3.79
CA ALA A 22 -3.75 -18.43 -4.08
C ALA A 22 -4.09 -18.93 -5.49
N CYS A 23 -5.26 -19.53 -5.65
CA CYS A 23 -5.77 -19.92 -6.94
C CYS A 23 -6.42 -18.74 -7.67
N ASN A 24 -6.69 -18.92 -8.96
CA ASN A 24 -7.44 -17.93 -9.74
C ASN A 24 -8.82 -17.69 -9.12
N GLY A 25 -9.16 -16.43 -8.88
CA GLY A 25 -10.41 -16.02 -8.23
C GLY A 25 -10.37 -16.00 -6.69
N ASP A 26 -9.27 -16.43 -6.07
CA ASP A 26 -9.12 -16.34 -4.60
C ASP A 26 -8.83 -14.92 -4.11
N ILE A 27 -8.18 -14.09 -4.92
CA ILE A 27 -7.84 -12.70 -4.59
C ILE A 27 -8.90 -11.76 -5.17
N ALA A 28 -9.37 -10.83 -4.37
CA ALA A 28 -10.34 -9.81 -4.78
C ALA A 28 -9.69 -8.75 -5.70
N PRO A 29 -10.49 -8.04 -6.52
CA PRO A 29 -9.98 -6.96 -7.38
C PRO A 29 -9.36 -5.79 -6.62
N VAL A 30 -9.66 -5.64 -5.33
CA VAL A 30 -9.11 -4.60 -4.44
C VAL A 30 -8.34 -5.26 -3.32
N VAL A 31 -7.10 -4.83 -3.11
CA VAL A 31 -6.20 -5.38 -2.09
C VAL A 31 -5.69 -4.26 -1.18
N LEU A 32 -5.83 -4.43 0.14
CA LEU A 32 -5.12 -3.64 1.13
C LEU A 32 -3.76 -4.28 1.39
N MET A 33 -2.68 -3.49 1.33
CA MET A 33 -1.31 -4.01 1.50
C MET A 33 -0.59 -3.33 2.67
N PRO A 34 -0.65 -3.89 3.89
CA PRO A 34 0.30 -3.55 4.96
C PRO A 34 1.69 -4.14 4.67
N GLY A 35 2.74 -3.52 5.21
CA GLY A 35 4.09 -4.12 5.18
C GLY A 35 4.21 -5.37 6.05
N ASP A 36 3.58 -5.33 7.22
CA ASP A 36 3.66 -6.31 8.29
C ASP A 36 2.62 -7.44 8.11
N PRO A 37 3.04 -8.73 8.09
CA PRO A 37 2.13 -9.87 8.04
C PRO A 37 1.17 -9.96 9.22
N VAL A 38 1.59 -9.56 10.42
CA VAL A 38 0.71 -9.55 11.60
C VAL A 38 -0.41 -8.53 11.44
N ARG A 39 -0.09 -7.36 10.85
CA ARG A 39 -1.11 -6.37 10.51
C ARG A 39 -2.06 -6.88 9.43
N ALA A 40 -1.58 -7.64 8.44
CA ALA A 40 -2.45 -8.24 7.43
C ALA A 40 -3.49 -9.18 8.06
N GLU A 41 -3.05 -10.05 8.97
CA GLU A 41 -3.93 -10.93 9.74
C GLU A 41 -4.91 -10.14 10.60
N TYR A 42 -4.44 -9.12 11.34
CA TYR A 42 -5.28 -8.26 12.16
C TYR A 42 -6.38 -7.59 11.34
N ILE A 43 -6.03 -7.01 10.18
CA ILE A 43 -7.02 -6.37 9.31
C ILE A 43 -8.06 -7.38 8.83
N ALA A 44 -7.62 -8.54 8.36
CA ALA A 44 -8.51 -9.58 7.86
C ALA A 44 -9.47 -10.08 8.95
N CYS A 45 -8.95 -10.43 10.12
CA CYS A 45 -9.76 -10.99 11.22
C CYS A 45 -10.69 -9.95 11.88
N ARG A 46 -10.28 -8.66 11.90
CA ARG A 46 -11.01 -7.62 12.63
C ARG A 46 -12.05 -6.91 11.78
N TYR A 47 -11.82 -6.79 10.47
CA TYR A 47 -12.61 -5.91 9.62
C TYR A 47 -13.31 -6.63 8.46
N LEU A 48 -12.88 -7.83 8.07
CA LEU A 48 -13.52 -8.52 6.95
C LEU A 48 -14.47 -9.62 7.45
N ASP A 49 -15.66 -9.65 6.85
CA ASP A 49 -16.61 -10.74 7.04
C ASP A 49 -16.14 -11.97 6.25
N GLY A 50 -16.16 -13.16 6.91
CA GLY A 50 -15.81 -14.43 6.27
C GLY A 50 -14.36 -14.51 5.77
N ALA A 51 -13.44 -13.80 6.43
CA ALA A 51 -12.02 -13.80 6.05
C ALA A 51 -11.44 -15.21 6.06
N ARG A 52 -10.78 -15.60 4.96
CA ARG A 52 -10.06 -16.87 4.83
C ARG A 52 -8.63 -16.64 4.36
N LEU A 53 -7.68 -17.38 4.91
CA LEU A 53 -6.30 -17.40 4.45
C LEU A 53 -6.24 -18.06 3.07
N VAL A 54 -5.71 -17.38 2.06
CA VAL A 54 -5.59 -17.88 0.68
C VAL A 54 -4.15 -18.09 0.26
N SER A 55 -3.19 -17.48 0.94
CA SER A 55 -1.76 -17.68 0.72
C SER A 55 -0.96 -17.43 2.00
N ASN A 56 0.12 -18.21 2.19
CA ASN A 56 1.07 -18.03 3.30
C ASN A 56 2.51 -18.40 2.86
N VAL A 57 2.84 -18.16 1.61
CA VAL A 57 4.20 -18.39 1.09
C VAL A 57 5.16 -17.41 1.77
N ARG A 58 6.27 -17.91 2.32
CA ARG A 58 7.30 -17.12 3.02
C ARG A 58 6.75 -16.30 4.20
N ARG A 59 5.60 -16.71 4.78
CA ARG A 59 4.88 -15.96 5.81
C ARG A 59 4.32 -14.59 5.34
N ILE A 60 4.32 -14.33 4.04
CA ILE A 60 3.59 -13.20 3.46
C ILE A 60 2.15 -13.66 3.26
N CYS A 61 1.34 -13.40 4.28
CA CYS A 61 -0.04 -13.87 4.33
C CYS A 61 -0.94 -13.05 3.42
N ALA A 62 -1.84 -13.74 2.71
CA ALA A 62 -2.95 -13.13 1.99
C ALA A 62 -4.27 -13.71 2.47
N TYR A 63 -5.23 -12.85 2.75
CA TYR A 63 -6.58 -13.17 3.19
C TYR A 63 -7.59 -12.57 2.23
N THR A 64 -8.73 -13.23 2.04
CA THR A 64 -9.86 -12.70 1.28
C THR A 64 -11.15 -12.88 2.08
N GLY A 65 -11.95 -11.84 2.10
CA GLY A 65 -13.25 -11.78 2.73
C GLY A 65 -14.12 -10.72 2.08
N SER A 66 -15.06 -10.16 2.82
CA SER A 66 -15.87 -9.04 2.34
C SER A 66 -15.91 -7.90 3.36
N TYR A 67 -16.03 -6.68 2.85
CA TYR A 67 -16.33 -5.49 3.64
C TYR A 67 -17.57 -4.81 3.09
N ARG A 68 -18.59 -4.62 3.93
CA ARG A 68 -19.91 -4.12 3.50
C ARG A 68 -20.47 -4.88 2.27
N GLY A 69 -20.29 -6.19 2.26
CA GLY A 69 -20.77 -7.08 1.19
C GLY A 69 -19.97 -7.03 -0.11
N LYS A 70 -18.89 -6.26 -0.20
CA LYS A 70 -17.98 -6.23 -1.37
C LYS A 70 -16.72 -7.03 -1.09
N PRO A 71 -16.20 -7.80 -2.06
CA PRO A 71 -14.99 -8.60 -1.87
C PRO A 71 -13.77 -7.68 -1.69
N VAL A 72 -12.95 -7.97 -0.68
CA VAL A 72 -11.69 -7.29 -0.38
C VAL A 72 -10.65 -8.33 0.02
N SER A 73 -9.44 -8.19 -0.47
CA SER A 73 -8.30 -8.96 0.02
C SER A 73 -7.35 -8.09 0.84
N VAL A 74 -6.63 -8.73 1.73
CA VAL A 74 -5.55 -8.11 2.49
C VAL A 74 -4.32 -9.01 2.31
N MET A 75 -3.21 -8.44 1.86
CA MET A 75 -1.96 -9.18 1.69
C MET A 75 -0.78 -8.35 2.19
N ALA A 76 0.09 -8.95 2.99
CA ALA A 76 1.32 -8.28 3.39
C ALA A 76 2.24 -8.04 2.18
N SER A 77 3.00 -6.95 2.21
CA SER A 77 4.00 -6.67 1.19
C SER A 77 5.43 -7.03 1.60
N GLY A 78 5.68 -7.24 2.90
CA GLY A 78 7.03 -7.13 3.44
C GLY A 78 7.53 -5.69 3.38
N MET A 79 8.83 -5.50 3.60
CA MET A 79 9.47 -4.18 3.63
C MET A 79 10.30 -3.92 2.37
N GLY A 80 10.28 -2.67 1.94
CA GLY A 80 11.13 -2.13 0.88
C GLY A 80 10.63 -2.36 -0.55
N ALA A 81 11.18 -1.57 -1.47
CA ALA A 81 10.78 -1.53 -2.88
C ALA A 81 10.83 -2.89 -3.58
N GLY A 82 11.85 -3.72 -3.29
CA GLY A 82 12.01 -5.05 -3.89
C GLY A 82 10.88 -6.00 -3.50
N SER A 83 10.51 -6.04 -2.21
CA SER A 83 9.44 -6.90 -1.72
C SER A 83 8.07 -6.42 -2.23
N MET A 84 7.74 -5.14 -2.06
CA MET A 84 6.51 -4.55 -2.60
C MET A 84 6.41 -4.78 -4.10
N GLY A 85 7.53 -4.64 -4.82
CA GLY A 85 7.60 -4.82 -6.25
C GLY A 85 7.20 -6.22 -6.72
N ILE A 86 7.68 -7.27 -6.03
CA ILE A 86 7.33 -8.66 -6.34
C ILE A 86 5.82 -8.88 -6.16
N TYR A 87 5.30 -8.61 -4.97
CA TYR A 87 3.92 -8.94 -4.63
C TYR A 87 2.90 -8.10 -5.38
N SER A 88 3.11 -6.79 -5.50
CA SER A 88 2.18 -5.94 -6.27
C SER A 88 2.16 -6.29 -7.76
N HIS A 89 3.32 -6.64 -8.34
CA HIS A 89 3.38 -7.08 -9.73
C HIS A 89 2.57 -8.35 -9.96
N GLU A 90 2.77 -9.39 -9.15
CA GLU A 90 2.02 -10.64 -9.28
C GLU A 90 0.52 -10.44 -9.07
N LEU A 91 0.12 -9.64 -8.08
CA LEU A 91 -1.29 -9.32 -7.83
C LEU A 91 -1.94 -8.67 -9.04
N TYR A 92 -1.31 -7.67 -9.63
CA TYR A 92 -1.83 -6.97 -10.80
C TYR A 92 -1.81 -7.84 -12.06
N ASP A 93 -0.70 -8.52 -12.32
CA ASP A 93 -0.51 -9.25 -13.58
C ASP A 93 -1.16 -10.64 -13.59
N CYS A 94 -1.14 -11.38 -12.47
CA CYS A 94 -1.57 -12.77 -12.41
C CYS A 94 -2.93 -12.98 -11.76
N TYR A 95 -3.33 -12.12 -10.80
CA TYR A 95 -4.53 -12.33 -10.00
C TYR A 95 -5.70 -11.41 -10.34
N GLY A 96 -5.56 -10.58 -11.37
CA GLY A 96 -6.64 -9.67 -11.80
C GLY A 96 -6.94 -8.55 -10.82
N VAL A 97 -6.00 -8.20 -9.95
CA VAL A 97 -6.15 -7.06 -9.04
C VAL A 97 -6.18 -5.77 -9.86
N GLU A 98 -7.13 -4.90 -9.55
CA GLU A 98 -7.31 -3.62 -10.22
C GLU A 98 -6.79 -2.45 -9.37
N GLN A 99 -6.85 -2.59 -8.05
CA GLN A 99 -6.51 -1.52 -7.12
C GLN A 99 -5.75 -2.07 -5.91
N ILE A 100 -4.65 -1.42 -5.55
CA ILE A 100 -3.92 -1.69 -4.31
C ILE A 100 -3.89 -0.42 -3.46
N ILE A 101 -4.34 -0.54 -2.21
CA ILE A 101 -4.26 0.50 -1.20
C ILE A 101 -3.23 0.06 -0.16
N ARG A 102 -2.05 0.70 -0.17
CA ARG A 102 -1.06 0.48 0.86
C ARG A 102 -1.53 1.09 2.18
N VAL A 103 -1.42 0.35 3.27
CA VAL A 103 -1.75 0.79 4.64
C VAL A 103 -0.53 0.58 5.54
N GLY A 104 0.36 1.58 5.54
CA GLY A 104 1.68 1.51 6.15
C GLY A 104 1.87 2.44 7.35
N SER A 105 3.07 2.38 7.93
CA SER A 105 3.61 3.41 8.82
C SER A 105 4.66 4.23 8.08
N ALA A 106 4.92 5.43 8.58
CA ALA A 106 5.95 6.31 8.05
C ALA A 106 6.55 7.17 9.16
N GLY A 107 7.80 7.56 9.00
CA GLY A 107 8.45 8.58 9.80
C GLY A 107 8.08 9.98 9.29
N GLY A 108 7.60 10.85 10.18
CA GLY A 108 7.23 12.22 9.86
C GLY A 108 8.47 13.09 9.63
N LEU A 109 8.53 13.75 8.45
CA LEU A 109 9.58 14.72 8.09
C LEU A 109 9.10 16.16 8.29
N SER A 110 7.86 16.43 7.91
CA SER A 110 7.28 17.76 7.96
C SER A 110 6.94 18.17 9.40
N PRO A 111 7.31 19.40 9.82
CA PRO A 111 6.93 19.93 11.15
C PRO A 111 5.43 20.20 11.28
N GLN A 112 4.68 20.07 10.20
CA GLN A 112 3.21 20.19 10.20
C GLN A 112 2.49 18.89 10.57
N LEU A 113 3.24 17.81 10.78
CA LEU A 113 2.73 16.51 11.16
C LEU A 113 2.89 16.28 12.66
N SER A 114 1.99 15.47 13.18
CA SER A 114 2.03 14.95 14.53
C SER A 114 1.94 13.41 14.50
N LEU A 115 2.34 12.78 15.61
CA LEU A 115 2.15 11.34 15.77
C LEU A 115 0.68 10.96 15.59
N GLY A 116 0.43 9.89 14.87
CA GLY A 116 -0.92 9.40 14.57
C GLY A 116 -1.61 10.06 13.38
N ASP A 117 -1.06 11.16 12.84
CA ASP A 117 -1.59 11.75 11.60
C ASP A 117 -1.54 10.74 10.44
N VAL A 118 -2.50 10.83 9.53
CA VAL A 118 -2.51 10.01 8.32
C VAL A 118 -2.08 10.85 7.12
N VAL A 119 -1.06 10.38 6.42
CA VAL A 119 -0.59 10.98 5.17
C VAL A 119 -1.07 10.13 4.00
N ILE A 120 -1.63 10.79 2.98
CA ILE A 120 -1.98 10.21 1.68
C ILE A 120 -0.89 10.61 0.70
N GLY A 121 -0.16 9.62 0.17
CA GLY A 121 0.92 9.83 -0.78
C GLY A 121 0.40 10.18 -2.18
N LEU A 122 0.47 11.47 -2.55
CA LEU A 122 0.15 11.94 -3.90
C LEU A 122 1.20 11.48 -4.91
N ALA A 123 2.46 11.65 -4.55
CA ALA A 123 3.62 11.23 -5.32
C ALA A 123 4.67 10.65 -4.37
N SER A 124 5.57 9.85 -4.91
CA SER A 124 6.61 9.21 -4.13
C SER A 124 7.97 9.38 -4.80
N SER A 125 8.76 10.31 -4.28
CA SER A 125 10.16 10.41 -4.67
C SER A 125 10.97 9.28 -4.06
N THR A 126 12.04 8.84 -4.72
CA THR A 126 12.86 7.72 -4.24
C THR A 126 14.30 7.88 -4.68
N ASP A 127 15.21 7.36 -3.87
CA ASP A 127 16.61 7.13 -4.21
C ASP A 127 16.87 5.67 -4.66
N SER A 128 15.81 4.87 -4.78
CA SER A 128 15.87 3.49 -5.25
C SER A 128 15.97 3.44 -6.78
N GLY A 129 16.87 2.61 -7.31
CA GLY A 129 16.92 2.25 -8.73
C GLY A 129 15.81 1.30 -9.18
N TYR A 130 14.71 1.16 -8.43
CA TYR A 130 13.65 0.18 -8.73
C TYR A 130 13.09 0.31 -10.16
N ALA A 131 12.93 1.53 -10.66
CA ALA A 131 12.39 1.79 -12.00
C ALA A 131 13.42 1.67 -13.13
N ASP A 132 14.72 1.52 -12.85
CA ASP A 132 15.80 1.54 -13.84
C ASP A 132 15.68 0.38 -14.86
N HIS A 133 15.15 -0.76 -14.43
CA HIS A 133 14.88 -1.90 -15.31
C HIS A 133 13.88 -1.62 -16.43
N LEU A 134 13.06 -0.57 -16.30
CA LEU A 134 12.10 -0.15 -17.32
C LEU A 134 12.79 0.58 -18.51
N LYS A 135 14.02 1.05 -18.32
CA LYS A 135 14.82 1.77 -19.34
C LYS A 135 14.05 2.93 -19.99
N LEU A 136 13.31 3.67 -19.21
CA LEU A 136 12.55 4.83 -19.71
C LEU A 136 13.49 5.94 -20.17
N PRO A 137 13.16 6.63 -21.28
CA PRO A 137 13.91 7.80 -21.70
C PRO A 137 13.48 9.01 -20.81
N GLY A 138 14.12 9.18 -19.65
CA GLY A 138 13.80 10.25 -18.70
C GLY A 138 13.60 9.72 -17.28
N THR A 139 13.04 10.57 -16.41
CA THR A 139 12.76 10.25 -15.00
C THR A 139 11.29 9.96 -14.80
N LEU A 140 10.98 8.80 -14.23
CA LEU A 140 9.61 8.47 -13.82
C LEU A 140 9.22 9.32 -12.60
N ALA A 141 8.00 9.82 -12.58
CA ALA A 141 7.35 10.39 -11.40
C ALA A 141 6.32 9.37 -10.87
N PRO A 142 6.64 8.57 -9.84
CA PRO A 142 5.69 7.62 -9.26
C PRO A 142 4.55 8.37 -8.57
N CYS A 143 3.35 8.29 -9.12
CA CYS A 143 2.17 8.98 -8.62
C CYS A 143 1.04 8.01 -8.31
N ALA A 144 0.23 8.37 -7.30
CA ALA A 144 -0.99 7.67 -6.97
C ALA A 144 -2.09 7.92 -8.02
N ASP A 145 -3.07 7.03 -8.07
CA ASP A 145 -4.29 7.23 -8.84
C ASP A 145 -5.14 8.34 -8.20
N PHE A 146 -5.50 9.35 -9.00
CA PHE A 146 -6.25 10.51 -8.52
C PHE A 146 -7.65 10.15 -8.01
N GLY A 147 -8.33 9.19 -8.65
CA GLY A 147 -9.63 8.71 -8.22
C GLY A 147 -9.56 8.03 -6.85
N LEU A 148 -8.51 7.22 -6.61
CA LEU A 148 -8.27 6.62 -5.30
C LEU A 148 -7.95 7.66 -4.22
N ILE A 149 -7.15 8.70 -4.54
CA ILE A 149 -6.90 9.80 -3.61
C ILE A 149 -8.21 10.46 -3.20
N ASN A 150 -9.06 10.83 -4.17
CA ASN A 150 -10.33 11.50 -3.89
C ASN A 150 -11.26 10.64 -3.02
N ARG A 151 -11.37 9.35 -3.29
CA ARG A 151 -12.16 8.42 -2.47
C ARG A 151 -11.60 8.30 -1.05
N THR A 152 -10.30 8.27 -0.91
CA THR A 152 -9.64 8.21 0.41
C THR A 152 -9.86 9.50 1.20
N VAL A 153 -9.76 10.67 0.54
CA VAL A 153 -10.05 11.97 1.17
C VAL A 153 -11.53 12.07 1.57
N ALA A 154 -12.45 11.58 0.74
CA ALA A 154 -13.87 11.52 1.08
C ALA A 154 -14.11 10.65 2.33
N ALA A 155 -13.52 9.45 2.35
CA ALA A 155 -13.59 8.55 3.51
C ALA A 155 -13.01 9.20 4.79
N ALA A 156 -11.88 9.93 4.67
CA ALA A 156 -11.30 10.66 5.79
C ALA A 156 -12.28 11.70 6.37
N ARG A 157 -12.97 12.45 5.50
CA ARG A 157 -13.96 13.45 5.91
C ARG A 157 -15.16 12.81 6.61
N GLU A 158 -15.69 11.73 6.05
CA GLU A 158 -16.83 10.99 6.66
C GLU A 158 -16.47 10.41 8.03
N LEU A 159 -15.25 9.95 8.20
CA LEU A 159 -14.76 9.40 9.47
C LEU A 159 -14.21 10.47 10.43
N SER A 160 -14.17 11.74 10.01
CA SER A 160 -13.56 12.85 10.76
C SER A 160 -12.11 12.58 11.13
N VAL A 161 -11.35 11.93 10.24
CA VAL A 161 -9.91 11.67 10.39
C VAL A 161 -9.13 12.79 9.70
N PRO A 162 -8.28 13.53 10.41
CA PRO A 162 -7.42 14.54 9.79
C PRO A 162 -6.37 13.85 8.89
N VAL A 163 -6.20 14.40 7.68
CA VAL A 163 -5.24 13.86 6.70
C VAL A 163 -4.45 14.96 6.04
N LYS A 164 -3.22 14.66 5.63
CA LYS A 164 -2.44 15.49 4.72
C LYS A 164 -2.16 14.72 3.44
N VAL A 165 -2.31 15.41 2.30
CA VAL A 165 -2.01 14.85 0.98
C VAL A 165 -0.75 15.52 0.45
N GLY A 166 0.26 14.73 0.08
CA GLY A 166 1.51 15.29 -0.43
C GLY A 166 2.54 14.24 -0.82
N MET A 167 3.76 14.72 -1.04
CA MET A 167 4.88 13.89 -1.47
C MET A 167 5.39 13.03 -0.31
N LEU A 168 5.65 11.74 -0.60
CA LEU A 168 6.41 10.84 0.26
C LEU A 168 7.85 10.73 -0.26
N PHE A 169 8.78 10.45 0.64
CA PHE A 169 10.08 9.90 0.31
C PHE A 169 10.06 8.38 0.55
N SER A 170 10.21 7.61 -0.51
CA SER A 170 10.29 6.15 -0.47
C SER A 170 11.76 5.74 -0.51
N GLY A 171 12.34 5.57 0.68
CA GLY A 171 13.77 5.30 0.83
C GLY A 171 14.16 3.89 0.41
N ALA A 172 15.33 3.75 -0.22
CA ALA A 172 15.91 2.44 -0.54
C ALA A 172 16.50 1.75 0.69
N ALA A 173 16.86 2.52 1.73
CA ALA A 173 17.39 2.04 3.00
C ALA A 173 16.50 2.49 4.16
N PHE A 174 16.68 1.90 5.33
CA PHE A 174 16.00 2.32 6.55
C PHE A 174 16.85 3.34 7.34
N HIS A 175 18.17 3.13 7.37
CA HIS A 175 19.09 3.98 8.12
C HIS A 175 19.76 4.98 7.19
N TYR A 176 19.38 6.24 7.32
CA TYR A 176 19.98 7.39 6.65
C TYR A 176 20.63 8.32 7.66
N GLY A 177 21.58 9.13 7.20
CA GLY A 177 22.05 10.30 7.95
C GLY A 177 20.96 11.36 8.04
N GLN A 178 21.01 12.19 9.08
CA GLN A 178 20.03 13.24 9.30
C GLN A 178 19.98 14.25 8.15
N ASP A 179 21.11 14.52 7.51
CA ASP A 179 21.26 15.38 6.34
C ASP A 179 20.39 14.95 5.14
N VAL A 180 20.22 13.65 4.94
CA VAL A 180 19.33 13.11 3.90
C VAL A 180 17.88 13.44 4.21
N PHE A 181 17.43 13.24 5.45
CA PHE A 181 16.07 13.56 5.85
C PHE A 181 15.78 15.06 5.80
N GLU A 182 16.76 15.90 6.18
CA GLU A 182 16.68 17.35 6.07
C GLU A 182 16.49 17.78 4.60
N ALA A 183 17.27 17.24 3.67
CA ALA A 183 17.14 17.54 2.26
C ALA A 183 15.74 17.20 1.72
N TRP A 184 15.18 16.04 2.11
CA TRP A 184 13.84 15.66 1.69
C TRP A 184 12.74 16.52 2.33
N ARG A 185 12.89 16.88 3.59
CA ARG A 185 11.99 17.82 4.28
C ARG A 185 11.98 19.18 3.58
N ASP A 186 13.17 19.70 3.25
CA ASP A 186 13.34 21.06 2.70
C ASP A 186 12.73 21.22 1.30
N ILE A 187 12.59 20.14 0.54
CA ILE A 187 11.85 20.14 -0.73
C ILE A 187 10.36 19.74 -0.56
N GLY A 188 9.88 19.58 0.67
CA GLY A 188 8.46 19.41 0.99
C GLY A 188 7.97 17.96 1.07
N ALA A 189 8.84 16.96 1.21
CA ALA A 189 8.39 15.62 1.54
C ALA A 189 7.75 15.59 2.93
N LEU A 190 6.53 15.04 3.01
CA LEU A 190 5.78 14.97 4.27
C LEU A 190 6.34 13.90 5.21
N ALA A 191 6.65 12.73 4.67
CA ALA A 191 7.06 11.57 5.47
C ALA A 191 7.93 10.64 4.65
N VAL A 192 8.67 9.75 5.34
CA VAL A 192 9.51 8.71 4.76
C VAL A 192 8.90 7.33 5.02
N GLU A 193 8.88 6.50 3.99
CA GLU A 193 8.53 5.08 4.01
C GLU A 193 9.37 4.34 2.94
N MET A 194 9.09 3.10 2.56
CA MET A 194 10.02 2.33 1.73
C MET A 194 9.36 1.59 0.54
N GLU A 195 8.06 1.75 0.28
CA GLU A 195 7.33 0.87 -0.66
C GLU A 195 6.51 1.61 -1.72
N SER A 196 6.07 2.83 -1.46
CA SER A 196 5.09 3.52 -2.32
C SER A 196 5.61 3.80 -3.73
N ALA A 197 6.90 4.11 -3.90
CA ALA A 197 7.48 4.34 -5.22
C ALA A 197 7.42 3.08 -6.10
N ALA A 198 7.74 1.91 -5.56
CA ALA A 198 7.66 0.64 -6.28
C ALA A 198 6.20 0.26 -6.61
N LEU A 199 5.28 0.47 -5.67
CA LEU A 199 3.85 0.23 -5.89
C LEU A 199 3.30 1.09 -7.02
N TYR A 200 3.56 2.40 -6.99
CA TYR A 200 3.08 3.33 -8.03
C TYR A 200 3.72 3.04 -9.40
N THR A 201 5.00 2.66 -9.42
CA THR A 201 5.69 2.23 -10.65
C THR A 201 5.01 1.03 -11.28
N ASN A 202 4.69 0.00 -10.49
CA ASN A 202 4.00 -1.19 -10.99
C ASN A 202 2.57 -0.90 -11.44
N ALA A 203 1.83 -0.08 -10.70
CA ALA A 203 0.49 0.34 -11.07
C ALA A 203 0.49 1.07 -12.41
N ALA A 204 1.37 2.07 -12.58
CA ALA A 204 1.50 2.82 -13.83
C ALA A 204 1.87 1.91 -15.02
N ARG A 205 2.86 1.02 -14.83
CA ARG A 205 3.31 0.08 -15.88
C ARG A 205 2.22 -0.86 -16.35
N LEU A 206 1.36 -1.30 -15.45
CA LEU A 206 0.32 -2.32 -15.73
C LEU A 206 -1.07 -1.72 -15.97
N GLY A 207 -1.19 -0.38 -16.02
CA GLY A 207 -2.47 0.31 -16.20
C GLY A 207 -3.44 0.09 -15.04
N LYS A 208 -2.92 -0.01 -13.82
CA LYS A 208 -3.66 -0.28 -12.58
C LYS A 208 -3.65 0.91 -11.64
N LYS A 209 -4.40 0.83 -10.54
CA LYS A 209 -4.58 1.92 -9.58
C LYS A 209 -3.87 1.62 -8.27
N ALA A 210 -3.22 2.63 -7.70
CA ALA A 210 -2.59 2.55 -6.38
C ALA A 210 -2.72 3.84 -5.60
N VAL A 211 -2.76 3.73 -4.27
CA VAL A 211 -2.56 4.83 -3.31
C VAL A 211 -1.87 4.29 -2.06
N ALA A 212 -1.01 5.08 -1.46
CA ALA A 212 -0.39 4.78 -0.18
C ALA A 212 -0.96 5.69 0.90
N LEU A 213 -1.42 5.07 1.97
CA LEU A 213 -1.82 5.68 3.22
C LEU A 213 -0.79 5.30 4.28
N CYS A 214 -0.27 6.27 4.99
CA CYS A 214 0.71 6.04 6.04
C CYS A 214 0.30 6.76 7.31
N THR A 215 0.24 6.04 8.42
CA THR A 215 0.15 6.65 9.75
C THR A 215 1.55 7.03 10.21
N ILE A 216 1.70 8.24 10.71
CA ILE A 216 2.95 8.72 11.30
C ILE A 216 3.17 8.01 12.63
N SER A 217 4.13 7.10 12.66
CA SER A 217 4.47 6.29 13.84
C SER A 217 5.60 6.87 14.67
N ASP A 218 6.43 7.70 14.07
CA ASP A 218 7.59 8.36 14.66
C ASP A 218 7.88 9.68 13.96
N MET A 219 8.45 10.63 14.66
CA MET A 219 8.91 11.91 14.12
C MET A 219 10.43 11.89 14.03
N ILE A 220 10.96 12.02 12.81
CA ILE A 220 12.40 11.82 12.54
C ILE A 220 13.30 12.82 13.29
N PHE A 221 12.84 14.05 13.51
CA PHE A 221 13.67 15.11 14.06
C PHE A 221 13.45 15.36 15.56
N THR A 222 12.42 14.76 16.18
CA THR A 222 12.13 14.94 17.62
C THR A 222 12.26 13.66 18.44
N GLU A 223 12.56 12.53 17.79
CA GLU A 223 12.64 11.19 18.40
C GLU A 223 11.35 10.72 19.09
N GLU A 224 10.25 11.42 18.86
CA GLU A 224 8.94 11.03 19.37
C GLU A 224 8.41 9.82 18.58
N HIS A 225 7.79 8.88 19.27
CA HIS A 225 7.19 7.68 18.67
C HIS A 225 5.90 7.26 19.38
N LEU A 226 5.00 6.65 18.63
CA LEU A 226 3.78 6.08 19.19
C LEU A 226 4.09 4.87 20.09
N SER A 227 3.43 4.80 21.24
CA SER A 227 3.34 3.58 22.04
C SER A 227 2.63 2.45 21.27
N PRO A 228 2.76 1.18 21.71
CA PRO A 228 2.01 0.07 21.07
C PRO A 228 0.50 0.31 21.06
N GLU A 229 -0.07 0.84 22.13
CA GLU A 229 -1.50 1.14 22.27
C GLU A 229 -1.95 2.26 21.33
N GLU A 230 -1.17 3.33 21.24
CA GLU A 230 -1.44 4.45 20.32
C GLU A 230 -1.34 4.02 18.86
N ARG A 231 -0.41 3.10 18.52
CA ARG A 231 -0.32 2.52 17.17
C ARG A 231 -1.58 1.77 16.77
N GLU A 232 -2.16 0.98 17.69
CA GLU A 232 -3.38 0.23 17.40
C GLU A 232 -4.54 1.16 17.02
N VAL A 233 -4.75 2.22 17.80
CA VAL A 233 -5.82 3.22 17.56
C VAL A 233 -5.58 4.00 16.27
N SER A 234 -4.39 4.54 16.09
CA SER A 234 -4.05 5.37 14.92
C SER A 234 -4.10 4.58 13.61
N PHE A 235 -3.60 3.34 13.63
CA PHE A 235 -3.71 2.46 12.46
C PHE A 235 -5.15 2.06 12.16
N GLY A 236 -6.01 1.95 13.17
CA GLY A 236 -7.44 1.69 13.00
C GLY A 236 -8.14 2.77 12.16
N ASN A 237 -7.79 4.03 12.31
CA ASN A 237 -8.32 5.14 11.50
C ASN A 237 -7.91 4.99 10.03
N MET A 238 -6.62 4.79 9.75
CA MET A 238 -6.10 4.58 8.39
C MET A 238 -6.73 3.34 7.73
N ILE A 239 -6.86 2.23 8.46
CA ILE A 239 -7.45 0.98 7.96
C ILE A 239 -8.92 1.20 7.57
N ARG A 240 -9.71 1.86 8.42
CA ARG A 240 -11.11 2.18 8.09
C ARG A 240 -11.22 3.07 6.86
N MET A 241 -10.41 4.11 6.76
CA MET A 241 -10.37 4.96 5.56
C MET A 241 -10.05 4.14 4.30
N ALA A 242 -9.06 3.25 4.36
CA ALA A 242 -8.68 2.39 3.25
C ALA A 242 -9.82 1.45 2.83
N LEU A 243 -10.52 0.85 3.79
CA LEU A 243 -11.66 -0.03 3.54
C LEU A 243 -12.85 0.72 2.93
N GLU A 244 -13.18 1.91 3.42
CA GLU A 244 -14.22 2.75 2.83
C GLU A 244 -13.87 3.14 1.39
N ALA A 245 -12.63 3.58 1.15
CA ALA A 245 -12.16 3.91 -0.19
C ALA A 245 -12.16 2.68 -1.13
N ALA A 246 -11.84 1.50 -0.61
CA ALA A 246 -11.83 0.25 -1.36
C ALA A 246 -13.22 -0.12 -1.91
N VAL A 247 -14.28 0.15 -1.15
CA VAL A 247 -15.66 -0.26 -1.50
C VAL A 247 -16.53 0.88 -2.01
N SER A 248 -16.08 2.14 -1.95
CA SER A 248 -16.80 3.28 -2.51
C SER A 248 -16.90 3.16 -4.04
N GLN A 249 -17.95 3.75 -4.62
CA GLN A 249 -18.07 3.81 -6.08
C GLN A 249 -17.00 4.74 -6.68
N GLU A 250 -16.57 4.45 -7.89
CA GLU A 250 -15.70 5.39 -8.61
C GLU A 250 -16.42 6.73 -8.74
N ILE A 251 -15.79 7.77 -8.22
CA ILE A 251 -16.23 9.14 -8.53
C ILE A 251 -15.80 9.34 -10.00
N ASP A 252 -16.80 9.39 -10.89
CA ASP A 252 -16.57 9.57 -12.31
C ASP A 252 -15.73 10.86 -12.48
N GLY A 253 -14.44 10.68 -12.87
CA GLY A 253 -13.46 11.78 -12.93
C GLY A 253 -13.67 12.74 -14.08
N ARG A 254 -14.92 12.92 -14.53
CA ARG A 254 -15.32 14.00 -15.43
C ARG A 254 -15.51 15.26 -14.60
N VAL A 255 -14.51 16.10 -14.62
CA VAL A 255 -14.57 17.51 -14.21
C VAL A 255 -15.15 18.34 -15.36
#